data_69561c4e154dc6607b5d3947d828708f
#
_entry.id   69561c4e154dc6607b5d3947d828708f
#
_cell.length_a   1.000
_cell.length_b   1.000
_cell.length_c   1.000
_cell.angle_alpha   90.00
_cell.angle_beta   90.00
_cell.angle_gamma   90.00
#
_symmetry.space_group_name_H-M   'P 1'
#
loop_
_entity.id
_entity.type
_entity.pdbx_description
1 polymer ?
#
loop_
_entity_poly.entity_id
_entity_poly.type
_entity_poly.pdbx_seq_one_letter_code
_entity_poly.pdbx_strand_id
1 'polypeptide(L)'
;MEERLLADLQTILRANPDRARAAKRIADWIAGVRHYRWVGLYEVTPREIGMIACSGTAAPAFPRFPVAQGLCGAAVAAGSVVNVGNVREDPRWLTTFGTTCSEIIAPVLSDGARVVGLIDAESNQLNAFGAEDERFLEQCAARMTQLFLRPNHA
;
A
#
# COMPACT_ATOMS: atom_id res chain seq x y z
N MET A 1 4.03 17.67 -13.23
CA MET A 1 4.72 16.37 -13.14
C MET A 1 3.87 15.31 -12.43
N GLU A 2 3.27 15.66 -11.33
CA GLU A 2 2.41 14.76 -10.54
C GLU A 2 1.18 14.30 -11.33
N GLU A 3 0.50 15.22 -12.02
CA GLU A 3 -0.64 14.88 -12.87
C GLU A 3 -0.29 13.85 -13.96
N ARG A 4 0.93 13.95 -14.50
CA ARG A 4 1.40 13.02 -15.52
C ARG A 4 1.63 11.63 -14.92
N LEU A 5 2.19 11.55 -13.73
CA LEU A 5 2.36 10.29 -13.01
C LEU A 5 1.01 9.64 -12.72
N LEU A 6 0.02 10.44 -12.29
CA LEU A 6 -1.30 9.92 -12.00
C LEU A 6 -2.04 9.46 -13.26
N ALA A 7 -1.77 10.09 -14.41
CA ALA A 7 -2.27 9.63 -15.69
C ALA A 7 -1.68 8.27 -16.08
N ASP A 8 -0.41 8.04 -15.78
CA ASP A 8 0.25 6.74 -15.99
C ASP A 8 -0.40 5.64 -15.14
N LEU A 9 -0.74 5.94 -13.89
CA LEU A 9 -1.47 5.03 -13.02
C LEU A 9 -2.82 4.64 -13.63
N GLN A 10 -3.57 5.60 -14.14
CA GLN A 10 -4.85 5.33 -14.79
C GLN A 10 -4.69 4.46 -16.04
N THR A 11 -3.62 4.68 -16.80
CA THR A 11 -3.29 3.87 -17.96
C THR A 11 -3.04 2.41 -17.58
N ILE A 12 -2.28 2.18 -16.51
CA ILE A 12 -2.01 0.82 -15.99
C ILE A 12 -3.33 0.14 -15.60
N LEU A 13 -4.20 0.86 -14.88
CA LEU A 13 -5.48 0.32 -14.44
C LEU A 13 -6.36 -0.10 -15.62
N ARG A 14 -6.42 0.71 -16.67
CA ARG A 14 -7.24 0.43 -17.87
C ARG A 14 -6.67 -0.72 -18.68
N ALA A 15 -5.35 -0.80 -18.80
CA ALA A 15 -4.68 -1.81 -19.63
C ALA A 15 -4.68 -3.21 -18.99
N ASN A 16 -4.97 -3.32 -17.70
CA ASN A 16 -4.91 -4.58 -16.95
C ASN A 16 -6.22 -4.81 -16.21
N PRO A 17 -7.22 -5.45 -16.84
CA PRO A 17 -8.51 -5.73 -16.19
C PRO A 17 -8.41 -6.74 -15.06
N ASP A 18 -7.44 -7.67 -15.10
CA ASP A 18 -7.20 -8.61 -14.02
C ASP A 18 -6.64 -7.91 -12.79
N ARG A 19 -7.27 -8.11 -11.64
CA ARG A 19 -6.94 -7.43 -10.39
C ARG A 19 -5.50 -7.69 -9.94
N ALA A 20 -5.09 -8.94 -9.92
CA ALA A 20 -3.76 -9.33 -9.44
C ALA A 20 -2.66 -8.79 -10.37
N ARG A 21 -2.89 -8.83 -11.67
CA ARG A 21 -1.92 -8.33 -12.64
C ARG A 21 -1.82 -6.79 -12.57
N ALA A 22 -2.95 -6.11 -12.47
CA ALA A 22 -2.96 -4.65 -12.30
C ALA A 22 -2.24 -4.26 -11.01
N ALA A 23 -2.52 -4.94 -9.91
CA ALA A 23 -1.89 -4.67 -8.62
C ALA A 23 -0.37 -4.85 -8.69
N LYS A 24 0.11 -5.93 -9.32
CA LYS A 24 1.55 -6.16 -9.50
C LYS A 24 2.22 -5.04 -10.28
N ARG A 25 1.62 -4.64 -11.37
CA ARG A 25 2.17 -3.55 -12.21
C ARG A 25 2.16 -2.21 -11.47
N ILE A 26 1.12 -1.93 -10.71
CA ILE A 26 1.02 -0.70 -9.91
C ILE A 26 2.06 -0.69 -8.80
N ALA A 27 2.24 -1.80 -8.09
CA ALA A 27 3.25 -1.90 -7.03
C ALA A 27 4.66 -1.65 -7.59
N ASP A 28 4.99 -2.29 -8.72
CA ASP A 28 6.28 -2.08 -9.38
C ASP A 28 6.43 -0.64 -9.87
N TRP A 29 5.37 -0.06 -10.41
CA TRP A 29 5.37 1.31 -10.90
C TRP A 29 5.60 2.33 -9.76
N ILE A 30 4.86 2.20 -8.65
CA ILE A 30 5.03 3.08 -7.49
C ILE A 30 6.48 2.98 -6.97
N ALA A 31 6.98 1.75 -6.79
CA ALA A 31 8.34 1.53 -6.32
C ALA A 31 9.37 2.18 -7.24
N GLY A 32 9.17 2.07 -8.57
CA GLY A 32 10.09 2.63 -9.56
C GLY A 32 10.09 4.15 -9.60
N VAL A 33 8.92 4.78 -9.63
CA VAL A 33 8.84 6.25 -9.77
C VAL A 33 9.28 7.00 -8.52
N ARG A 34 9.16 6.38 -7.34
CA ARG A 34 9.56 6.99 -6.07
C ARG A 34 10.86 6.42 -5.50
N HIS A 35 11.43 5.42 -6.15
CA HIS A 35 12.64 4.72 -5.68
C HIS A 35 12.43 4.10 -4.30
N TYR A 36 11.23 3.57 -4.05
CA TYR A 36 10.95 2.85 -2.81
C TYR A 36 11.56 1.45 -2.88
N ARG A 37 12.07 0.99 -1.76
CA ARG A 37 12.67 -0.33 -1.68
C ARG A 37 11.64 -1.45 -1.90
N TRP A 38 10.43 -1.27 -1.35
CA TRP A 38 9.38 -2.26 -1.46
C TRP A 38 8.01 -1.60 -1.33
N VAL A 39 7.05 -2.06 -2.13
CA VAL A 39 5.66 -1.61 -2.10
C VAL A 39 4.75 -2.83 -2.13
N GLY A 40 3.81 -2.91 -1.20
CA GLY A 40 2.76 -3.92 -1.17
C GLY A 40 1.38 -3.29 -1.34
N LEU A 41 0.50 -3.99 -2.04
CA LEU A 41 -0.91 -3.64 -2.15
C LEU A 41 -1.72 -4.72 -1.46
N TYR A 42 -2.53 -4.31 -0.50
CA TYR A 42 -3.32 -5.20 0.35
C TYR A 42 -4.80 -4.93 0.20
N GLU A 43 -5.62 -5.98 0.17
CA GLU A 43 -7.06 -5.85 0.32
C GLU A 43 -7.43 -5.83 1.80
N VAL A 44 -8.50 -5.13 2.12
CA VAL A 44 -9.00 -5.03 3.49
C VAL A 44 -10.43 -5.57 3.52
N THR A 45 -10.65 -6.56 4.38
CA THR A 45 -11.98 -7.08 4.68
C THR A 45 -12.31 -6.77 6.15
N PRO A 46 -13.55 -7.01 6.61
CA PRO A 46 -13.86 -6.81 8.03
C PRO A 46 -13.03 -7.65 9.00
N ARG A 47 -12.40 -8.73 8.51
CA ARG A 47 -11.67 -9.67 9.37
C ARG A 47 -10.16 -9.60 9.19
N GLU A 48 -9.69 -9.38 7.97
CA GLU A 48 -8.26 -9.51 7.68
C GLU A 48 -7.77 -8.54 6.61
N ILE A 49 -6.45 -8.37 6.59
CA ILE A 49 -5.71 -7.66 5.56
C ILE A 49 -4.90 -8.71 4.81
N GLY A 50 -5.02 -8.74 3.49
CA GLY A 50 -4.35 -9.73 2.66
C GLY A 50 -3.64 -9.10 1.47
N MET A 51 -2.40 -9.52 1.24
CA MET A 51 -1.62 -9.00 0.11
C MET A 51 -2.19 -9.49 -1.22
N ILE A 52 -2.42 -8.54 -2.15
CA ILE A 52 -2.78 -8.86 -3.52
C ILE A 52 -1.51 -9.01 -4.37
N ALA A 53 -0.58 -8.07 -4.23
CA ALA A 53 0.69 -8.08 -4.96
C ALA A 53 1.71 -7.19 -4.25
N CYS A 54 2.98 -7.38 -4.60
CA CYS A 54 4.05 -6.52 -4.12
C CYS A 54 5.08 -6.29 -5.24
N SER A 55 5.90 -5.26 -5.06
CA SER A 55 6.98 -4.94 -5.99
C SER A 55 8.11 -5.97 -5.89
N GLY A 56 8.85 -6.15 -6.99
CA GLY A 56 9.98 -7.07 -7.02
C GLY A 56 9.57 -8.51 -6.76
N THR A 57 10.41 -9.27 -6.07
CA THR A 57 10.22 -10.70 -5.81
C THR A 57 10.22 -11.07 -4.33
N ALA A 58 10.54 -10.12 -3.43
CA ALA A 58 10.60 -10.40 -2.00
C ALA A 58 9.19 -10.45 -1.40
N ALA A 59 8.84 -11.59 -0.79
CA ALA A 59 7.56 -11.76 -0.12
C ALA A 59 7.66 -11.34 1.35
N PRO A 60 6.60 -10.70 1.91
CA PRO A 60 6.59 -10.34 3.32
C PRO A 60 6.43 -11.58 4.20
N ALA A 61 6.85 -11.46 5.47
CA ALA A 61 6.73 -12.55 6.45
C ALA A 61 5.27 -12.96 6.69
N PHE A 62 4.37 -11.97 6.70
CA PHE A 62 2.94 -12.18 6.93
C PHE A 62 2.13 -11.57 5.78
N PRO A 63 1.89 -12.32 4.69
CA PRO A 63 1.08 -11.79 3.57
C PRO A 63 -0.40 -11.66 3.92
N ARG A 64 -0.84 -12.27 5.03
CA ARG A 64 -2.22 -12.22 5.48
C ARG A 64 -2.24 -12.19 7.01
N PHE A 65 -3.01 -11.28 7.60
CA PHE A 65 -3.07 -11.10 9.05
C PHE A 65 -4.38 -10.44 9.47
N PRO A 66 -4.76 -10.53 10.77
CA PRO A 66 -6.00 -9.93 11.27
C PRO A 66 -6.03 -8.41 11.07
N VAL A 67 -7.22 -7.88 10.75
CA VAL A 67 -7.43 -6.47 10.35
C VAL A 67 -7.00 -5.46 11.41
N ALA A 68 -6.94 -5.85 12.68
CA ALA A 68 -6.54 -4.95 13.77
C ALA A 68 -5.04 -4.94 14.05
N GLN A 69 -4.24 -5.74 13.32
CA GLN A 69 -2.81 -5.90 13.61
C GLN A 69 -1.91 -5.06 12.72
N GLY A 70 -0.76 -4.72 13.25
CA GLY A 70 0.30 -4.03 12.54
C GLY A 70 0.01 -2.56 12.30
N LEU A 71 0.94 -1.89 11.63
CA LEU A 71 0.75 -0.51 11.20
C LEU A 71 -0.34 -0.42 10.12
N CYS A 72 -0.51 -1.47 9.33
CA CYS A 72 -1.62 -1.57 8.39
C CYS A 72 -2.98 -1.53 9.11
N GLY A 73 -3.11 -2.27 10.22
CA GLY A 73 -4.31 -2.23 11.05
C GLY A 73 -4.57 -0.84 11.63
N ALA A 74 -3.50 -0.13 12.01
CA ALA A 74 -3.60 1.24 12.49
C ALA A 74 -4.12 2.18 11.39
N ALA A 75 -3.68 2.00 10.15
CA ALA A 75 -4.16 2.80 9.02
C ALA A 75 -5.64 2.53 8.71
N VAL A 76 -6.07 1.28 8.81
CA VAL A 76 -7.49 0.91 8.66
C VAL A 76 -8.33 1.60 9.71
N ALA A 77 -7.91 1.55 10.98
CA ALA A 77 -8.65 2.17 12.08
C ALA A 77 -8.71 3.69 11.96
N ALA A 78 -7.61 4.33 11.51
CA ALA A 78 -7.53 5.77 11.35
C ALA A 78 -8.24 6.29 10.10
N GLY A 79 -8.30 5.49 9.02
CA GLY A 79 -8.79 5.94 7.72
C GLY A 79 -7.92 7.01 7.09
N SER A 80 -6.66 7.12 7.47
CA SER A 80 -5.71 8.12 7.00
C SER A 80 -4.29 7.54 7.01
N VAL A 81 -3.35 8.23 6.37
CA VAL A 81 -1.96 7.80 6.25
C VAL A 81 -1.33 7.58 7.63
N VAL A 82 -0.62 6.47 7.75
CA VAL A 82 0.27 6.18 8.89
C VAL A 82 1.70 6.19 8.37
N ASN A 83 2.54 7.06 8.92
CA ASN A 83 3.93 7.21 8.52
C ASN A 83 4.82 7.11 9.75
N VAL A 84 5.61 6.03 9.84
CA VAL A 84 6.43 5.73 11.01
C VAL A 84 7.90 5.74 10.61
N GLY A 85 8.65 6.69 11.15
CA GLY A 85 10.06 6.91 10.84
C GLY A 85 10.99 5.86 11.44
N ASN A 86 10.59 5.21 12.53
CA ASN A 86 11.34 4.12 13.13
C ASN A 86 10.37 3.05 13.65
N VAL A 87 10.17 2.02 12.84
CA VAL A 87 9.19 0.96 13.15
C VAL A 87 9.57 0.15 14.39
N ARG A 88 10.86 0.06 14.71
CA ARG A 88 11.32 -0.74 15.86
C ARG A 88 10.96 -0.10 17.18
N GLU A 89 10.67 1.20 17.20
CA GLU A 89 10.19 1.93 18.38
C GLU A 89 8.67 1.96 18.48
N ASP A 90 7.95 1.50 17.45
CA ASP A 90 6.49 1.51 17.45
C ASP A 90 5.95 0.13 17.85
N PRO A 91 5.24 0.04 18.99
CA PRO A 91 4.74 -1.25 19.48
C PRO A 91 3.67 -1.88 18.59
N ARG A 92 3.08 -1.12 17.66
CA ARG A 92 2.06 -1.62 16.72
C ARG A 92 2.69 -2.39 15.56
N TRP A 93 4.00 -2.23 15.32
CA TRP A 93 4.64 -2.79 14.14
C TRP A 93 4.61 -4.31 14.13
N LEU A 94 4.08 -4.87 13.03
CA LEU A 94 4.18 -6.28 12.71
C LEU A 94 5.30 -6.42 11.67
N THR A 95 6.29 -7.25 11.96
CA THR A 95 7.48 -7.38 11.12
C THR A 95 7.12 -7.86 9.72
N THR A 96 7.42 -7.05 8.70
CA THR A 96 7.30 -7.43 7.29
C THR A 96 8.59 -8.07 6.82
N PHE A 97 9.70 -7.32 7.00
CA PHE A 97 11.06 -7.79 6.72
C PHE A 97 11.95 -7.41 7.90
N GLY A 98 12.92 -8.26 8.20
CA GLY A 98 13.87 -8.02 9.29
C GLY A 98 14.75 -6.78 9.10
N THR A 99 14.83 -6.26 7.88
CA THR A 99 15.62 -5.08 7.52
C THR A 99 14.81 -3.79 7.49
N THR A 100 13.51 -3.82 7.66
CA THR A 100 12.67 -2.63 7.63
C THR A 100 13.00 -1.69 8.79
N CYS A 101 13.18 -0.40 8.47
CA CYS A 101 13.43 0.65 9.45
C CYS A 101 12.31 1.68 9.50
N SER A 102 11.70 2.01 8.37
CA SER A 102 10.56 2.94 8.29
C SER A 102 9.49 2.40 7.36
N GLU A 103 8.25 2.84 7.57
CA GLU A 103 7.10 2.34 6.83
C GLU A 103 6.04 3.44 6.71
N ILE A 104 5.40 3.52 5.53
CA ILE A 104 4.27 4.40 5.28
C ILE A 104 3.14 3.59 4.67
N ILE A 105 1.91 3.80 5.17
CA ILE A 105 0.72 3.13 4.69
C ILE A 105 -0.34 4.17 4.34
N ALA A 106 -0.86 4.11 3.11
CA ALA A 106 -1.94 4.96 2.64
C ALA A 106 -3.19 4.11 2.41
N PRO A 107 -4.31 4.39 3.11
CA PRO A 107 -5.54 3.65 2.90
C PRO A 107 -6.24 4.07 1.62
N VAL A 108 -6.86 3.09 0.94
CA VAL A 108 -7.73 3.30 -0.21
C VAL A 108 -9.16 3.26 0.29
N LEU A 109 -9.89 4.36 0.05
CA LEU A 109 -11.24 4.53 0.57
C LEU A 109 -12.29 4.30 -0.51
N SER A 110 -13.40 3.69 -0.12
CA SER A 110 -14.61 3.61 -0.92
C SER A 110 -15.66 4.58 -0.38
N ASP A 111 -16.86 4.53 -0.94
CA ASP A 111 -17.99 5.34 -0.49
C ASP A 111 -18.21 5.19 1.02
N GLY A 112 -18.49 6.31 1.71
CA GLY A 112 -18.68 6.33 3.16
C GLY A 112 -17.38 6.23 3.95
N ALA A 113 -16.23 6.44 3.29
CA ALA A 113 -14.90 6.39 3.90
C ALA A 113 -14.51 5.02 4.45
N ARG A 114 -15.09 3.94 3.90
CA ARG A 114 -14.68 2.57 4.24
C ARG A 114 -13.33 2.26 3.60
N VAL A 115 -12.40 1.72 4.37
CA VAL A 115 -11.11 1.29 3.84
C VAL A 115 -11.27 -0.05 3.13
N VAL A 116 -10.96 -0.09 1.85
CA VAL A 116 -11.05 -1.30 1.01
C VAL A 116 -9.69 -1.86 0.61
N GLY A 117 -8.64 -1.06 0.74
CA GLY A 117 -7.29 -1.48 0.41
C GLY A 117 -6.25 -0.59 1.07
N LEU A 118 -4.99 -1.00 0.93
CA LEU A 118 -3.84 -0.26 1.47
C LEU A 118 -2.70 -0.28 0.46
N ILE A 119 -1.99 0.85 0.40
CA ILE A 119 -0.67 0.93 -0.23
C ILE A 119 0.33 1.00 0.90
N ASP A 120 1.23 0.02 0.98
CA ASP A 120 2.26 -0.08 2.01
C ASP A 120 3.63 0.05 1.37
N ALA A 121 4.43 1.04 1.78
CA ALA A 121 5.80 1.17 1.33
C ALA A 121 6.75 1.06 2.52
N GLU A 122 7.87 0.36 2.32
CA GLU A 122 8.84 0.10 3.37
C GLU A 122 10.25 0.40 2.92
N SER A 123 11.08 0.83 3.87
CA SER A 123 12.47 1.19 3.65
C SER A 123 13.37 0.63 4.73
N ASN A 124 14.61 0.34 4.36
CA ASN A 124 15.66 -0.06 5.31
C ASN A 124 16.41 1.14 5.88
N GLN A 125 15.90 2.35 5.65
CA GLN A 125 16.45 3.59 6.21
C GLN A 125 15.44 4.22 7.17
N LEU A 126 15.93 4.88 8.21
CA LEU A 126 15.09 5.64 9.12
C LEU A 126 14.53 6.88 8.41
N ASN A 127 13.30 7.24 8.75
CA ASN A 127 12.67 8.47 8.27
C ASN A 127 12.70 8.63 6.74
N ALA A 128 12.49 7.52 6.02
CA ALA A 128 12.58 7.51 4.57
C ALA A 128 11.44 8.24 3.87
N PHE A 129 10.30 8.42 4.53
CA PHE A 129 9.08 8.96 3.90
C PHE A 129 8.71 10.31 4.49
N GLY A 130 8.67 11.33 3.64
CA GLY A 130 8.30 12.69 4.00
C GLY A 130 6.89 13.07 3.57
N ALA A 131 6.57 14.36 3.70
CA ALA A 131 5.25 14.90 3.34
C ALA A 131 4.91 14.71 1.85
N GLU A 132 5.91 14.75 0.98
CA GLU A 132 5.71 14.51 -0.45
C GLU A 132 5.28 13.07 -0.73
N ASP A 133 5.86 12.12 0.01
CA ASP A 133 5.49 10.71 -0.11
C ASP A 133 4.06 10.48 0.37
N GLU A 134 3.68 11.08 1.48
CA GLU A 134 2.31 11.01 1.99
C GLU A 134 1.32 11.51 0.94
N ARG A 135 1.57 12.70 0.37
CA ARG A 135 0.70 13.31 -0.64
C ARG A 135 0.60 12.45 -1.90
N PHE A 136 1.74 11.96 -2.38
CA PHE A 136 1.77 11.12 -3.58
C PHE A 136 0.98 9.84 -3.39
N LEU A 137 1.18 9.15 -2.26
CA LEU A 137 0.47 7.90 -1.98
C LEU A 137 -1.02 8.13 -1.73
N GLU A 138 -1.41 9.23 -1.09
CA GLU A 138 -2.82 9.60 -0.94
C GLU A 138 -3.48 9.81 -2.30
N GLN A 139 -2.80 10.46 -3.22
CA GLN A 139 -3.35 10.70 -4.56
C GLN A 139 -3.43 9.42 -5.39
N CYS A 140 -2.46 8.53 -5.27
CA CYS A 140 -2.53 7.21 -5.87
C CYS A 140 -3.72 6.44 -5.31
N ALA A 141 -3.86 6.42 -3.99
CA ALA A 141 -4.94 5.72 -3.30
C ALA A 141 -6.31 6.22 -3.76
N ALA A 142 -6.48 7.53 -3.92
CA ALA A 142 -7.74 8.12 -4.36
C ALA A 142 -8.18 7.64 -5.76
N ARG A 143 -7.24 7.17 -6.57
CA ARG A 143 -7.49 6.69 -7.94
C ARG A 143 -7.58 5.17 -8.05
N MET A 144 -7.41 4.45 -6.95
CA MET A 144 -7.29 3.00 -6.97
C MET A 144 -8.51 2.28 -6.39
N THR A 145 -9.54 3.00 -5.97
CA THR A 145 -10.72 2.40 -5.33
C THR A 145 -11.31 1.26 -6.16
N GLN A 146 -11.45 1.46 -7.46
CA GLN A 146 -12.07 0.46 -8.34
C GLN A 146 -11.24 -0.82 -8.45
N LEU A 147 -9.92 -0.74 -8.30
CA LEU A 147 -9.07 -1.93 -8.30
C LEU A 147 -9.48 -2.90 -7.18
N PHE A 148 -9.69 -2.36 -5.98
CA PHE A 148 -10.02 -3.17 -4.80
C PHE A 148 -11.47 -3.66 -4.80
N LEU A 149 -12.33 -3.06 -5.63
CA LEU A 149 -13.71 -3.49 -5.82
C LEU A 149 -13.88 -4.52 -6.94
N ARG A 150 -12.82 -4.78 -7.71
CA ARG A 150 -12.84 -5.82 -8.74
C ARG A 150 -12.96 -7.20 -8.11
N PRO A 151 -13.67 -8.14 -8.76
CA PRO A 151 -13.76 -9.50 -8.25
C PRO A 151 -12.39 -10.19 -8.23
N ASN A 152 -12.23 -11.05 -7.23
CA ASN A 152 -11.11 -11.95 -7.15
C ASN A 152 -11.37 -13.09 -8.12
N HIS A 153 -10.55 -13.24 -9.14
CA HIS A 153 -10.61 -14.43 -9.99
C HIS A 153 -9.82 -15.54 -9.30
N ALA A 154 -10.56 -16.54 -8.87
CA ALA A 154 -9.95 -17.74 -8.31
C ALA A 154 -9.23 -18.52 -9.42
#